data_5cd31de2c85ccab79e0995d6501fc7b1
#
_entry.id   5cd31de2c85ccab79e0995d6501fc7b1
#
_cell.length_a   1.000
_cell.length_b   1.000
_cell.length_c   1.000
_cell.angle_alpha   90.00
_cell.angle_beta   90.00
_cell.angle_gamma   90.00
#
_symmetry.space_group_name_H-M   'P 1'
#
loop_
_entity.id
_entity.type
_entity.pdbx_description
1 polymer ?
#
loop_
_entity_poly.entity_id
_entity_poly.type
_entity_poly.pdbx_seq_one_letter_code
_entity_poly.pdbx_strand_id
1 'polypeptide(L)'
;MILRQQPVDLKTSIQWLAVPVILSDSLMQLATAQYFSLRTKKKDGSQVDTPVWFVPAPEEQTYHVFANIGSGKVKRIRNFAEAYVARCDIRGKVLGEWQAAHAELVAESDAIYATFRSKYGLIFRIFDFFSWLGGKHKERQMIRVTIDAE
;
A
#
# COMPACT_ATOMS: atom_id res chain seq x y z
N MET A 1 43.51 11.63 -13.59
CA MET A 1 43.00 12.46 -12.88
C MET A 1 41.69 12.32 -12.41
N ILE A 2 40.84 12.41 -13.19
CA ILE A 2 39.53 12.39 -12.90
C ILE A 2 39.07 11.21 -12.23
N LEU A 3 39.65 10.12 -12.45
CA LEU A 3 39.10 8.95 -12.03
C LEU A 3 39.13 8.72 -10.61
N ARG A 4 39.98 9.34 -9.94
CA ARG A 4 40.10 8.97 -8.60
C ARG A 4 38.89 9.19 -7.84
N GLN A 5 38.04 9.99 -8.24
CA GLN A 5 36.89 10.17 -7.44
C GLN A 5 35.98 8.99 -7.46
N GLN A 6 36.06 8.15 -8.43
CA GLN A 6 35.10 7.09 -8.46
C GLN A 6 35.16 6.16 -7.26
N PRO A 7 36.31 5.70 -6.83
CA PRO A 7 36.31 4.81 -5.66
C PRO A 7 35.76 5.50 -4.43
N VAL A 8 36.04 6.78 -4.32
CA VAL A 8 35.52 7.51 -3.18
C VAL A 8 34.03 7.60 -3.27
N ASP A 9 33.54 7.79 -4.47
CA ASP A 9 32.12 7.92 -4.68
C ASP A 9 31.35 6.66 -4.31
N LEU A 10 31.94 5.51 -4.52
CA LEU A 10 31.26 4.28 -4.15
C LEU A 10 31.04 4.20 -2.65
N LYS A 11 32.03 4.55 -1.87
CA LYS A 11 31.88 4.55 -0.43
C LYS A 11 30.89 5.60 0.01
N THR A 12 30.94 6.74 -0.62
CA THR A 12 30.01 7.79 -0.33
C THR A 12 28.59 7.35 -0.64
N SER A 13 28.41 6.67 -1.74
CA SER A 13 27.10 6.16 -2.11
C SER A 13 26.58 5.17 -1.09
N ILE A 14 27.44 4.31 -0.58
CA ILE A 14 27.04 3.36 0.44
C ILE A 14 26.63 4.09 1.71
N GLN A 15 27.39 5.09 2.09
CA GLN A 15 27.07 5.88 3.28
C GLN A 15 25.75 6.63 3.11
N TRP A 16 25.53 7.16 1.93
CA TRP A 16 24.28 7.84 1.64
C TRP A 16 23.10 6.90 1.74
N LEU A 17 23.26 5.67 1.32
CA LEU A 17 22.20 4.69 1.39
C LEU A 17 21.98 4.18 2.81
N ALA A 18 23.01 4.20 3.63
CA ALA A 18 22.89 3.68 4.98
C ALA A 18 21.86 4.43 5.82
N VAL A 19 21.83 5.75 5.73
CA VAL A 19 20.87 6.55 6.49
C VAL A 19 19.44 6.27 6.03
N PRO A 20 19.15 6.33 4.71
CA PRO A 20 17.81 5.97 4.27
C PRO A 20 17.41 4.55 4.59
N VAL A 21 18.38 3.62 4.61
CA VAL A 21 18.07 2.23 4.92
C VAL A 21 17.52 2.09 6.33
N ILE A 22 18.10 2.78 7.28
CA ILE A 22 17.60 2.74 8.66
C ILE A 22 16.19 3.29 8.74
N LEU A 23 15.94 4.41 8.08
CA LEU A 23 14.62 5.03 8.10
C LEU A 23 13.62 4.22 7.29
N SER A 24 14.08 3.54 6.24
CA SER A 24 13.19 2.82 5.34
C SER A 24 12.95 1.38 5.74
N ASP A 25 13.50 0.92 6.86
CA ASP A 25 13.30 -0.45 7.30
C ASP A 25 11.83 -0.77 7.48
N SER A 26 11.10 0.11 8.15
CA SER A 26 9.66 -0.04 8.32
C SER A 26 8.94 0.01 6.98
N LEU A 27 9.37 0.89 6.09
CA LEU A 27 8.79 1.00 4.75
C LEU A 27 9.08 -0.23 3.92
N MET A 28 10.31 -0.78 4.03
CA MET A 28 10.63 -2.02 3.33
C MET A 28 9.81 -3.19 3.86
N GLN A 29 9.65 -3.28 5.17
CA GLN A 29 8.81 -4.32 5.76
C GLN A 29 7.37 -4.18 5.28
N LEU A 30 6.89 -2.95 5.17
CA LEU A 30 5.55 -2.70 4.66
C LEU A 30 5.46 -3.12 3.19
N ALA A 31 6.41 -2.71 2.37
CA ALA A 31 6.38 -2.98 0.93
C ALA A 31 6.41 -4.47 0.61
N THR A 32 7.12 -5.27 1.42
CA THR A 32 7.23 -6.71 1.19
C THR A 32 6.17 -7.52 1.93
N ALA A 33 5.32 -6.87 2.72
CA ALA A 33 4.27 -7.56 3.46
C ALA A 33 3.19 -8.09 2.53
N GLN A 34 2.49 -9.13 2.96
CA GLN A 34 1.36 -9.68 2.20
C GLN A 34 0.10 -8.86 2.41
N TYR A 35 -0.06 -8.28 3.58
CA TYR A 35 -1.23 -7.49 3.94
C TYR A 35 -0.81 -6.30 4.76
N PHE A 36 -1.56 -5.21 4.68
CA PHE A 36 -1.47 -4.21 5.72
C PHE A 36 -2.89 -3.89 6.21
N SER A 37 -2.96 -3.40 7.44
CA SER A 37 -4.21 -2.90 7.99
C SER A 37 -4.36 -1.45 7.56
N LEU A 38 -5.48 -1.14 6.96
CA LEU A 38 -5.81 0.23 6.56
C LEU A 38 -6.79 0.78 7.59
N ARG A 39 -6.36 1.81 8.28
CA ARG A 39 -7.18 2.48 9.30
C ARG A 39 -7.79 3.73 8.69
N THR A 40 -9.10 3.79 8.70
CA THR A 40 -9.85 4.91 8.15
C THR A 40 -10.77 5.50 9.21
N LYS A 41 -11.15 6.76 9.02
CA LYS A 41 -11.85 7.53 10.05
C LYS A 41 -13.32 7.64 9.74
N LYS A 42 -14.15 7.48 10.76
CA LYS A 42 -15.59 7.71 10.68
C LYS A 42 -15.90 9.18 10.99
N LYS A 43 -17.11 9.61 10.66
CA LYS A 43 -17.55 10.98 10.93
C LYS A 43 -17.56 11.31 12.41
N ASP A 44 -17.79 10.34 13.27
CA ASP A 44 -17.80 10.57 14.72
C ASP A 44 -16.38 10.58 15.32
N GLY A 45 -15.35 10.45 14.50
CA GLY A 45 -13.97 10.46 14.95
C GLY A 45 -13.41 9.10 15.28
N SER A 46 -14.24 8.07 15.38
CA SER A 46 -13.74 6.72 15.63
C SER A 46 -13.05 6.16 14.37
N GLN A 47 -12.27 5.12 14.55
CA GLN A 47 -11.47 4.54 13.48
C GLN A 47 -11.82 3.08 13.26
N VAL A 48 -11.67 2.62 12.02
CA VAL A 48 -11.93 1.24 11.64
C VAL A 48 -10.71 0.70 10.93
N ASP A 49 -10.22 -0.45 11.38
CA ASP A 49 -9.04 -1.12 10.81
C ASP A 49 -9.51 -2.30 9.97
N THR A 50 -8.98 -2.41 8.76
CA THR A 50 -9.33 -3.50 7.84
C THR A 50 -8.07 -4.03 7.18
N PRO A 51 -7.82 -5.36 7.24
CA PRO A 51 -6.70 -5.92 6.47
C PRO A 51 -7.03 -5.86 4.99
N VAL A 52 -6.06 -5.48 4.18
CA VAL A 52 -6.26 -5.32 2.75
C VAL A 52 -5.07 -5.90 1.98
N TRP A 53 -5.34 -6.30 0.75
CA TRP A 53 -4.30 -6.59 -0.23
C TRP A 53 -3.82 -5.27 -0.80
N PHE A 54 -2.55 -5.19 -1.10
CA PHE A 54 -1.97 -3.97 -1.66
C PHE A 54 -0.80 -4.28 -2.58
N VAL A 55 -0.51 -3.38 -3.49
CA VAL A 55 0.68 -3.44 -4.35
C VAL A 55 1.35 -2.08 -4.36
N PRO A 56 2.67 -2.04 -4.53
CA PRO A 56 3.35 -0.76 -4.63
C PRO A 56 2.98 -0.06 -5.94
N ALA A 57 2.89 1.26 -5.89
CA ALA A 57 2.72 2.11 -7.05
C ALA A 57 4.11 2.57 -7.54
N PRO A 58 4.20 3.14 -8.76
CA PRO A 58 5.48 3.69 -9.23
C PRO A 58 6.02 4.82 -8.36
N GLU A 59 5.12 5.61 -7.75
CA GLU A 59 5.52 6.72 -6.89
C GLU A 59 6.03 6.19 -5.56
N GLU A 60 7.01 6.87 -4.97
CA GLU A 60 7.57 6.46 -3.70
C GLU A 60 6.53 6.44 -2.61
N GLN A 61 6.63 5.46 -1.73
CA GLN A 61 5.78 5.33 -0.54
C GLN A 61 4.29 5.34 -0.85
N THR A 62 3.94 4.90 -2.05
CA THR A 62 2.56 4.91 -2.52
C THR A 62 2.15 3.49 -2.86
N TYR A 63 0.92 3.15 -2.50
CA TYR A 63 0.39 1.80 -2.68
C TYR A 63 -1.01 1.88 -3.27
N HIS A 64 -1.38 0.84 -4.00
CA HIS A 64 -2.74 0.70 -4.49
C HIS A 64 -3.45 -0.41 -3.73
N VAL A 65 -4.70 -0.14 -3.39
CA VAL A 65 -5.60 -1.07 -2.72
C VAL A 65 -6.90 -1.03 -3.50
N PHE A 66 -7.64 -2.11 -3.53
CA PHE A 66 -8.99 -2.05 -4.08
C PHE A 66 -9.99 -2.57 -3.05
N ALA A 67 -11.23 -2.13 -3.18
CA ALA A 67 -12.31 -2.52 -2.29
C ALA A 67 -13.61 -2.52 -3.07
N ASN A 68 -14.65 -3.10 -2.48
CA ASN A 68 -15.98 -2.98 -3.04
C ASN A 68 -16.42 -1.52 -2.95
N ILE A 69 -17.00 -1.00 -4.02
CA ILE A 69 -17.39 0.42 -4.09
C ILE A 69 -18.39 0.81 -3.00
N GLY A 70 -19.19 -0.14 -2.52
CA GLY A 70 -20.16 0.11 -1.45
C GLY A 70 -19.60 -0.14 -0.05
N SER A 71 -18.31 -0.48 0.09
CA SER A 71 -17.75 -0.81 1.39
C SER A 71 -17.63 0.42 2.27
N GLY A 72 -17.57 0.17 3.58
CA GLY A 72 -17.41 1.25 4.56
C GLY A 72 -16.11 2.01 4.37
N LYS A 73 -15.01 1.31 4.02
CA LYS A 73 -13.72 1.98 3.84
C LYS A 73 -13.76 2.97 2.67
N VAL A 74 -14.46 2.65 1.60
CA VAL A 74 -14.61 3.57 0.47
C VAL A 74 -15.38 4.82 0.91
N LYS A 75 -16.46 4.61 1.67
CA LYS A 75 -17.25 5.74 2.18
C LYS A 75 -16.43 6.62 3.11
N ARG A 76 -15.65 6.01 4.00
CA ARG A 76 -14.82 6.75 4.95
C ARG A 76 -13.73 7.55 4.23
N ILE A 77 -13.10 6.97 3.22
CA ILE A 77 -12.07 7.67 2.44
C ILE A 77 -12.67 8.82 1.63
N ARG A 78 -13.90 8.64 1.15
CA ARG A 78 -14.58 9.72 0.44
C ARG A 78 -14.80 10.94 1.35
N ASN A 79 -15.00 10.70 2.64
CA ASN A 79 -15.19 11.76 3.60
C ASN A 79 -13.89 12.34 4.16
N PHE A 80 -12.87 11.48 4.37
CA PHE A 80 -11.61 11.91 4.98
C PHE A 80 -10.45 11.19 4.30
N ALA A 81 -9.49 11.98 3.83
CA ALA A 81 -8.28 11.42 3.23
C ALA A 81 -7.31 10.85 4.27
N GLU A 82 -7.44 11.29 5.52
CA GLU A 82 -6.56 10.83 6.60
C GLU A 82 -6.70 9.33 6.83
N ALA A 83 -5.57 8.64 6.88
CA ALA A 83 -5.53 7.20 7.08
C ALA A 83 -4.23 6.81 7.78
N TYR A 84 -4.17 5.56 8.21
CA TYR A 84 -2.94 4.99 8.76
C TYR A 84 -2.79 3.58 8.24
N VAL A 85 -1.56 3.13 8.08
CA VAL A 85 -1.28 1.76 7.65
C VAL A 85 -0.27 1.12 8.58
N ALA A 86 -0.42 -0.18 8.78
CA ALA A 86 0.53 -0.99 9.52
C ALA A 86 0.54 -2.39 8.95
N ARG A 87 1.70 -2.99 8.88
CA ARG A 87 1.81 -4.38 8.44
C ARG A 87 0.97 -5.26 9.35
N CYS A 88 0.24 -6.19 8.77
CA CYS A 88 -0.61 -7.09 9.55
C CYS A 88 -0.62 -8.49 8.93
N ASP A 89 -1.22 -9.44 9.66
CA ASP A 89 -1.46 -10.77 9.13
C ASP A 89 -2.84 -10.83 8.46
N ILE A 90 -3.21 -12.01 7.94
CA ILE A 90 -4.46 -12.18 7.22
C ILE A 90 -5.69 -11.91 8.10
N ARG A 91 -5.53 -12.04 9.41
CA ARG A 91 -6.63 -11.78 10.33
C ARG A 91 -6.71 -10.34 10.79
N GLY A 92 -5.75 -9.53 10.37
CA GLY A 92 -5.70 -8.13 10.74
C GLY A 92 -4.87 -7.84 11.99
N LYS A 93 -4.19 -8.85 12.54
CA LYS A 93 -3.32 -8.61 13.69
C LYS A 93 -2.13 -7.76 13.25
N VAL A 94 -1.96 -6.62 13.89
CA VAL A 94 -0.90 -5.67 13.55
C VAL A 94 0.46 -6.24 13.94
N LEU A 95 1.38 -6.24 13.00
CA LEU A 95 2.73 -6.80 13.16
C LEU A 95 3.81 -5.74 13.08
N GLY A 96 3.47 -4.51 12.78
CA GLY A 96 4.43 -3.42 12.65
C GLY A 96 3.87 -2.13 13.23
N GLU A 97 4.57 -1.04 13.01
CA GLU A 97 4.16 0.26 13.52
C GLU A 97 3.17 0.92 12.57
N TRP A 98 2.26 1.70 13.13
CA TRP A 98 1.34 2.51 12.35
C TRP A 98 2.07 3.69 11.74
N GLN A 99 1.80 3.93 10.46
CA GLN A 99 2.35 5.06 9.74
C GLN A 99 1.22 5.92 9.21
N ALA A 100 1.34 7.22 9.40
CA ALA A 100 0.36 8.17 8.90
C ALA A 100 0.39 8.18 7.37
N ALA A 101 -0.77 8.26 6.78
CA ALA A 101 -0.93 8.22 5.34
C ALA A 101 -2.16 9.02 4.93
N HIS A 102 -2.31 9.21 3.65
CA HIS A 102 -3.56 9.71 3.11
C HIS A 102 -4.01 8.79 1.98
N ALA A 103 -5.31 8.65 1.87
CA ALA A 103 -5.93 7.76 0.90
C ALA A 103 -6.87 8.55 0.01
N GLU A 104 -6.89 8.21 -1.27
CA GLU A 104 -7.80 8.84 -2.22
C GLU A 104 -8.36 7.79 -3.17
N LEU A 105 -9.59 8.02 -3.62
CA LEU A 105 -10.21 7.16 -4.61
C LEU A 105 -9.69 7.54 -5.98
N VAL A 106 -9.25 6.54 -6.73
CA VAL A 106 -8.66 6.76 -8.07
C VAL A 106 -9.33 5.83 -9.07
N ALA A 107 -9.15 6.13 -10.35
CA ALA A 107 -9.71 5.31 -11.41
C ALA A 107 -9.06 3.94 -11.45
N GLU A 108 -9.81 2.93 -11.85
CA GLU A 108 -9.28 1.59 -12.03
C GLU A 108 -8.33 1.54 -13.21
N SER A 109 -7.42 0.59 -13.17
CA SER A 109 -6.45 0.37 -14.25
C SER A 109 -6.17 -1.12 -14.34
N ASP A 110 -6.22 -1.66 -15.56
CA ASP A 110 -5.84 -3.05 -15.80
C ASP A 110 -4.38 -3.29 -15.45
N ALA A 111 -3.53 -2.29 -15.63
CA ALA A 111 -2.12 -2.38 -15.27
C ALA A 111 -1.95 -2.58 -13.76
N ILE A 112 -2.74 -1.90 -12.95
CA ILE A 112 -2.69 -2.06 -11.50
C ILE A 112 -3.16 -3.46 -11.10
N TYR A 113 -4.23 -3.96 -11.72
CA TYR A 113 -4.70 -5.32 -11.45
C TYR A 113 -3.67 -6.36 -11.88
N ALA A 114 -2.90 -6.09 -12.93
CA ALA A 114 -1.82 -6.97 -13.33
C ALA A 114 -0.74 -7.07 -12.25
N THR A 115 -0.45 -5.98 -11.53
CA THR A 115 0.48 -6.03 -10.42
C THR A 115 -0.06 -6.83 -9.24
N PHE A 116 -1.36 -6.78 -9.00
CA PHE A 116 -1.99 -7.63 -7.99
C PHE A 116 -1.86 -9.12 -8.37
N ARG A 117 -2.11 -9.46 -9.62
CA ARG A 117 -1.95 -10.84 -10.08
C ARG A 117 -0.51 -11.31 -9.94
N SER A 118 0.44 -10.43 -10.19
CA SER A 118 1.85 -10.76 -10.05
C SER A 118 2.23 -11.00 -8.60
N LYS A 119 1.76 -10.17 -7.69
CA LYS A 119 2.12 -10.29 -6.26
C LYS A 119 1.43 -11.45 -5.58
N TYR A 120 0.13 -11.64 -5.82
CA TYR A 120 -0.67 -12.63 -5.10
C TYR A 120 -0.87 -13.93 -5.88
N GLY A 121 -0.51 -13.94 -7.14
CA GLY A 121 -0.46 -15.17 -7.94
C GLY A 121 -1.79 -15.87 -8.06
N LEU A 122 -1.78 -17.19 -7.86
CA LEU A 122 -2.95 -18.03 -8.04
C LEU A 122 -4.11 -17.64 -7.14
N ILE A 123 -3.81 -17.21 -5.92
CA ILE A 123 -4.86 -16.83 -4.97
C ILE A 123 -5.66 -15.66 -5.53
N PHE A 124 -4.96 -14.67 -6.09
CA PHE A 124 -5.66 -13.53 -6.70
C PHE A 124 -6.46 -13.95 -7.93
N ARG A 125 -5.92 -14.85 -8.74
CA ARG A 125 -6.62 -15.33 -9.93
C ARG A 125 -7.91 -16.04 -9.57
N ILE A 126 -7.89 -16.85 -8.53
CA ILE A 126 -9.09 -17.53 -8.03
C ILE A 126 -10.10 -16.51 -7.53
N PHE A 127 -9.64 -15.56 -6.74
CA PHE A 127 -10.48 -14.48 -6.23
C PHE A 127 -11.11 -13.68 -7.38
N ASP A 128 -10.30 -13.33 -8.37
CA ASP A 128 -10.75 -12.55 -9.52
C ASP A 128 -11.79 -13.30 -10.34
N PHE A 129 -11.60 -14.60 -10.52
CA PHE A 129 -12.53 -15.45 -11.23
C PHE A 129 -13.89 -15.49 -10.54
N PHE A 130 -13.91 -15.73 -9.22
CA PHE A 130 -15.16 -15.76 -8.47
C PHE A 130 -15.82 -14.39 -8.42
N SER A 131 -15.04 -13.34 -8.33
CA SER A 131 -15.54 -11.98 -8.37
C SER A 131 -16.22 -11.69 -9.72
N TRP A 132 -15.61 -12.18 -10.81
CA TRP A 132 -16.17 -12.01 -12.14
C TRP A 132 -17.48 -12.80 -12.29
N LEU A 133 -17.52 -14.06 -11.81
CA LEU A 133 -18.73 -14.87 -11.85
C LEU A 133 -19.89 -14.21 -11.12
N GLY A 134 -19.62 -13.59 -9.98
CA GLY A 134 -20.62 -12.89 -9.20
C GLY A 134 -20.92 -11.47 -9.68
N GLY A 135 -20.24 -11.01 -10.74
CA GLY A 135 -20.42 -9.65 -11.24
C GLY A 135 -19.78 -8.59 -10.36
N LYS A 136 -19.09 -8.98 -9.28
CA LYS A 136 -18.57 -8.03 -8.30
C LYS A 136 -17.32 -7.31 -8.72
N HIS A 137 -16.63 -7.78 -9.76
CA HIS A 137 -15.44 -7.10 -10.27
C HIS A 137 -15.79 -5.72 -10.83
N LYS A 138 -17.02 -5.50 -11.24
CA LYS A 138 -17.48 -4.19 -11.73
C LYS A 138 -17.78 -3.24 -10.59
N GLU A 139 -17.84 -3.73 -9.36
CA GLU A 139 -18.14 -2.93 -8.18
C GLU A 139 -16.89 -2.59 -7.37
N ARG A 140 -15.73 -2.72 -7.98
CA ARG A 140 -14.46 -2.42 -7.32
C ARG A 140 -14.13 -0.95 -7.42
N GLN A 141 -13.53 -0.44 -6.36
CA GLN A 141 -13.01 0.93 -6.31
C GLN A 141 -11.53 0.86 -5.99
N MET A 142 -10.72 1.47 -6.81
CA MET A 142 -9.29 1.56 -6.57
C MET A 142 -8.99 2.70 -5.61
N ILE A 143 -8.07 2.47 -4.70
CA ILE A 143 -7.65 3.42 -3.67
C ILE A 143 -6.14 3.58 -3.76
N ARG A 144 -5.68 4.81 -3.78
CA ARG A 144 -4.25 5.10 -3.69
C ARG A 144 -3.94 5.59 -2.29
N VAL A 145 -2.98 4.93 -1.65
CA VAL A 145 -2.58 5.24 -0.28
C VAL A 145 -1.12 5.70 -0.33
N THR A 146 -0.86 6.89 0.13
CA THR A 146 0.48 7.47 0.16
C THR A 146 0.89 7.67 1.62
N ILE A 147 2.05 7.13 1.99
CA ILE A 147 2.59 7.33 3.34
C ILE A 147 3.05 8.77 3.44
N ASP A 148 2.67 9.44 4.52
CA ASP A 148 3.03 10.83 4.72
C ASP A 148 4.52 10.95 5.02
N ALA A 149 5.14 12.00 4.53
CA ALA A 149 6.52 12.29 4.85
C ALA A 149 6.60 12.73 6.32
N GLU A 150 7.67 12.35 6.97
CA GLU A 150 7.90 12.76 8.36
C GLU A 150 8.39 14.18 8.47
#